data_9de018f3863d10186eac0a7bfd555d8b
#
_entry.id   9de018f3863d10186eac0a7bfd555d8b
#
_cell.length_a   1.000
_cell.length_b   1.000
_cell.length_c   1.000
_cell.angle_alpha   90.00
_cell.angle_beta   90.00
_cell.angle_gamma   90.00
#
_symmetry.space_group_name_H-M   'P 1'
#
loop_
_entity.id
_entity.type
_entity.pdbx_description
1 polymer ?
#
loop_
_entity_poly.entity_id
_entity_poly.type
_entity_poly.pdbx_seq_one_letter_code
_entity_poly.pdbx_strand_id
1 'polypeptide(L)'
;MHSHSMSGVDAFTAPSRRLLLLLFLFVASLFLATPDAMAHAVAEGDKGFIQESSGVMLLPFIYMGAKHMMTGYDHLLFLFGVIFFLYRLKDVGLYVTLFAVGHSITLLLGVLTEISISSYIIDAIIGFSVVYKALDNLGAFQRWFGFQPNTKVATLIFGLLHGFGLATKIQEYEISPDGLIPNLIAFNVGVEIGQLLALSAILILMGYWRRTGSFWRHAYTANVAMMSAGFLLMGYQITGLFVSA
;
A
#
# COMPACT_ATOMS: atom_id res chain seq x y z
N MET A 1 33.06 7.00 -35.46
CA MET A 1 33.58 7.06 -34.05
C MET A 1 32.91 8.24 -33.36
N HIS A 2 31.79 8.03 -32.70
CA HIS A 2 31.17 9.01 -31.81
C HIS A 2 30.95 8.32 -30.49
N SER A 3 31.79 8.60 -29.51
CA SER A 3 31.69 8.20 -28.13
C SER A 3 30.59 9.03 -27.45
N HIS A 4 29.40 8.48 -27.26
CA HIS A 4 28.45 9.03 -26.31
C HIS A 4 28.90 8.69 -24.89
N SER A 5 29.48 9.67 -24.21
CA SER A 5 29.81 9.61 -22.80
C SER A 5 28.51 9.54 -21.99
N MET A 6 28.24 8.39 -21.38
CA MET A 6 27.22 8.24 -20.34
C MET A 6 27.73 8.91 -19.05
N SER A 7 27.51 10.22 -18.91
CA SER A 7 27.85 10.99 -17.71
C SER A 7 26.61 11.61 -17.06
N GLY A 8 25.57 10.80 -16.83
CA GLY A 8 24.32 11.26 -16.23
C GLY A 8 23.95 10.62 -14.88
N VAL A 9 24.79 9.75 -14.32
CA VAL A 9 24.41 8.96 -13.13
C VAL A 9 24.98 9.52 -11.81
N ASP A 10 25.89 10.48 -11.85
CA ASP A 10 26.69 10.90 -10.67
C ASP A 10 26.16 12.15 -9.93
N ALA A 11 24.93 12.60 -10.17
CA ALA A 11 24.41 13.82 -9.55
C ALA A 11 23.34 13.61 -8.45
N PHE A 12 23.34 12.47 -7.76
CA PHE A 12 22.58 12.37 -6.52
C PHE A 12 23.37 12.98 -5.36
N THR A 13 23.22 14.29 -5.15
CA THR A 13 23.73 14.91 -3.94
C THR A 13 23.05 14.29 -2.73
N ALA A 14 23.84 13.71 -1.81
CA ALA A 14 23.33 13.17 -0.56
C ALA A 14 22.52 14.26 0.18
N PRO A 15 21.31 13.93 0.68
CA PRO A 15 20.49 14.88 1.39
C PRO A 15 21.23 15.38 2.64
N SER A 16 21.04 16.66 2.98
CA SER A 16 21.65 17.19 4.19
C SER A 16 21.14 16.42 5.42
N ARG A 17 22.02 16.17 6.42
CA ARG A 17 21.64 15.48 7.68
C ARG A 17 20.40 16.12 8.34
N ARG A 18 20.21 17.43 8.19
CA ARG A 18 19.01 18.14 8.68
C ARG A 18 17.75 17.74 7.95
N LEU A 19 17.78 17.55 6.63
CA LEU A 19 16.63 17.13 5.86
C LEU A 19 16.22 15.71 6.21
N LEU A 20 17.19 14.79 6.36
CA LEU A 20 16.93 13.42 6.82
C LEU A 20 16.31 13.39 8.22
N LEU A 21 16.82 14.21 9.15
CA LEU A 21 16.25 14.32 10.48
C LEU A 21 14.82 14.88 10.48
N LEU A 22 14.58 15.94 9.72
CA LEU A 22 13.23 16.53 9.59
C LEU A 22 12.24 15.54 8.94
N LEU A 23 12.68 14.79 7.95
CA LEU A 23 11.85 13.76 7.32
C LEU A 23 11.56 12.61 8.30
N PHE A 24 12.57 12.17 9.06
CA PHE A 24 12.41 11.16 10.10
C PHE A 24 11.44 11.65 11.19
N LEU A 25 11.61 12.87 11.68
CA LEU A 25 10.73 13.46 12.69
C LEU A 25 9.30 13.65 12.15
N PHE A 26 9.14 14.04 10.89
CA PHE A 26 7.83 14.15 10.25
C PHE A 26 7.14 12.80 10.14
N VAL A 27 7.84 11.76 9.64
CA VAL A 27 7.33 10.40 9.57
C VAL A 27 7.01 9.87 10.98
N ALA A 28 7.91 10.06 11.94
CA ALA A 28 7.69 9.65 13.33
C ALA A 28 6.48 10.38 13.95
N SER A 29 6.28 11.68 13.67
CA SER A 29 5.12 12.42 14.17
C SER A 29 3.79 11.92 13.59
N LEU A 30 3.77 11.46 12.35
CA LEU A 30 2.59 10.82 11.75
C LEU A 30 2.19 9.54 12.52
N PHE A 31 3.17 8.76 12.97
CA PHE A 31 2.92 7.54 13.76
C PHE A 31 2.58 7.81 15.22
N LEU A 32 3.13 8.87 15.80
CA LEU A 32 2.85 9.25 17.19
C LEU A 32 1.49 9.97 17.36
N ALA A 33 0.99 10.60 16.29
CA ALA A 33 -0.28 11.33 16.30
C ALA A 33 -1.52 10.43 16.14
N THR A 34 -1.33 9.15 15.79
CA THR A 34 -2.42 8.20 15.60
C THR A 34 -2.25 6.99 16.51
N PRO A 35 -2.83 7.04 17.76
CA PRO A 35 -2.75 5.90 18.70
C PRO A 35 -3.32 4.60 18.14
N ASP A 36 -4.20 4.68 17.15
CA ASP A 36 -4.90 3.56 16.52
C ASP A 36 -4.49 3.34 15.05
N ALA A 37 -3.21 3.47 14.73
CA ALA A 37 -2.70 3.16 13.38
C ALA A 37 -2.78 1.67 13.09
N MET A 38 -3.99 1.14 13.03
CA MET A 38 -4.30 -0.20 12.55
C MET A 38 -4.17 -0.20 11.04
N ALA A 39 -3.08 -0.73 10.52
CA ALA A 39 -2.71 -0.67 9.10
C ALA A 39 -3.78 -1.27 8.17
N HIS A 40 -4.58 -2.21 8.63
CA HIS A 40 -5.64 -2.90 7.86
C HIS A 40 -6.99 -2.97 8.56
N ALA A 41 -7.18 -2.23 9.66
CA ALA A 41 -8.47 -2.25 10.34
C ALA A 41 -9.52 -1.46 9.57
N VAL A 42 -10.73 -2.01 9.49
CA VAL A 42 -11.92 -1.21 9.24
C VAL A 42 -12.09 -0.28 10.44
N ALA A 43 -12.38 1.01 10.22
CA ALA A 43 -12.56 1.96 11.31
C ALA A 43 -13.57 1.43 12.36
N GLU A 44 -13.33 1.65 13.65
CA GLU A 44 -14.16 1.06 14.71
C GLU A 44 -15.66 1.31 14.55
N GLY A 45 -16.05 2.50 14.06
CA GLY A 45 -17.45 2.79 13.75
C GLY A 45 -18.03 1.96 12.60
N ASP A 46 -17.19 1.57 11.63
CA ASP A 46 -17.61 0.72 10.52
C ASP A 46 -17.66 -0.76 10.94
N LYS A 47 -16.84 -1.18 11.93
CA LYS A 47 -16.87 -2.51 12.54
C LYS A 47 -18.23 -2.79 13.17
N GLY A 48 -18.71 -1.90 14.02
CA GLY A 48 -20.04 -2.03 14.64
C GLY A 48 -21.14 -2.13 13.59
N PHE A 49 -21.10 -1.29 12.55
CA PHE A 49 -22.07 -1.36 11.46
C PHE A 49 -22.03 -2.72 10.73
N ILE A 50 -20.84 -3.27 10.45
CA ILE A 50 -20.71 -4.58 9.79
C ILE A 50 -21.31 -5.69 10.64
N GLN A 51 -21.02 -5.69 11.95
CA GLN A 51 -21.52 -6.71 12.89
C GLN A 51 -23.04 -6.69 13.07
N GLU A 52 -23.64 -5.50 13.07
CA GLU A 52 -25.08 -5.29 13.21
C GLU A 52 -25.85 -5.45 11.88
N SER A 53 -25.14 -5.46 10.75
CA SER A 53 -25.74 -5.52 9.42
C SER A 53 -26.23 -6.94 9.10
N SER A 54 -27.47 -7.04 8.63
CA SER A 54 -28.05 -8.26 8.08
C SER A 54 -28.70 -7.95 6.74
N GLY A 55 -28.62 -8.90 5.80
CA GLY A 55 -29.15 -8.71 4.45
C GLY A 55 -28.22 -7.96 3.50
N VAL A 56 -28.72 -7.65 2.31
CA VAL A 56 -27.94 -7.04 1.22
C VAL A 56 -27.91 -5.52 1.36
N MET A 57 -26.73 -4.97 1.62
CA MET A 57 -26.49 -3.53 1.86
C MET A 57 -25.37 -2.97 0.95
N LEU A 58 -25.60 -2.96 -0.36
CA LEU A 58 -24.55 -2.66 -1.36
C LEU A 58 -23.89 -1.30 -1.19
N LEU A 59 -24.69 -0.21 -1.05
CA LEU A 59 -24.12 1.15 -0.97
C LEU A 59 -23.24 1.39 0.25
N PRO A 60 -23.64 1.01 1.47
CA PRO A 60 -22.76 1.08 2.64
C PRO A 60 -21.45 0.30 2.46
N PHE A 61 -21.50 -0.91 1.89
CA PHE A 61 -20.30 -1.71 1.67
C PHE A 61 -19.38 -1.13 0.58
N ILE A 62 -19.93 -0.54 -0.50
CA ILE A 62 -19.14 0.24 -1.47
C ILE A 62 -18.43 1.40 -0.77
N TYR A 63 -19.15 2.16 0.06
CA TYR A 63 -18.56 3.27 0.80
C TYR A 63 -17.43 2.82 1.73
N MET A 64 -17.63 1.74 2.49
CA MET A 64 -16.62 1.19 3.40
C MET A 64 -15.39 0.70 2.65
N GLY A 65 -15.56 0.03 1.51
CA GLY A 65 -14.45 -0.39 0.66
C GLY A 65 -13.64 0.78 0.14
N ALA A 66 -14.32 1.84 -0.35
CA ALA A 66 -13.65 3.05 -0.81
C ALA A 66 -12.91 3.78 0.32
N LYS A 67 -13.56 3.90 1.49
CA LYS A 67 -12.97 4.49 2.69
C LYS A 67 -11.73 3.71 3.14
N HIS A 68 -11.81 2.38 3.23
CA HIS A 68 -10.70 1.50 3.59
C HIS A 68 -9.47 1.76 2.71
N MET A 69 -9.67 1.78 1.40
CA MET A 69 -8.58 2.00 0.44
C MET A 69 -7.96 3.41 0.53
N MET A 70 -8.79 4.42 0.84
CA MET A 70 -8.31 5.81 0.95
C MET A 70 -7.66 6.12 2.31
N THR A 71 -7.98 5.38 3.36
CA THR A 71 -7.44 5.60 4.71
C THR A 71 -6.30 4.66 5.08
N GLY A 72 -6.11 3.58 4.34
CA GLY A 72 -5.00 2.63 4.53
C GLY A 72 -3.66 3.23 4.11
N TYR A 73 -2.83 3.66 5.06
CA TYR A 73 -1.52 4.28 4.78
C TYR A 73 -0.57 3.36 4.02
N ASP A 74 -0.62 2.09 4.26
CA ASP A 74 0.15 1.05 3.58
C ASP A 74 -0.23 0.94 2.10
N HIS A 75 -1.52 0.94 1.79
CA HIS A 75 -2.00 0.99 0.40
C HIS A 75 -1.53 2.26 -0.31
N LEU A 76 -1.68 3.43 0.34
CA LEU A 76 -1.26 4.70 -0.23
C LEU A 76 0.24 4.77 -0.45
N LEU A 77 1.06 4.30 0.51
CA LEU A 77 2.51 4.24 0.37
C LEU A 77 2.95 3.27 -0.73
N PHE A 78 2.33 2.09 -0.80
CA PHE A 78 2.62 1.13 -1.85
C PHE A 78 2.26 1.68 -3.23
N LEU A 79 1.05 2.23 -3.41
CA LEU A 79 0.63 2.88 -4.66
C LEU A 79 1.53 4.04 -5.05
N PHE A 80 1.89 4.89 -4.09
CA PHE A 80 2.86 5.97 -4.32
C PHE A 80 4.18 5.41 -4.85
N GLY A 81 4.69 4.35 -4.24
CA GLY A 81 5.91 3.68 -4.68
C GLY A 81 5.79 3.10 -6.09
N VAL A 82 4.67 2.43 -6.40
CA VAL A 82 4.42 1.83 -7.72
C VAL A 82 4.43 2.89 -8.81
N ILE A 83 3.76 4.02 -8.59
CA ILE A 83 3.65 5.07 -9.62
C ILE A 83 4.82 6.05 -9.63
N PHE A 84 5.77 5.94 -8.68
CA PHE A 84 6.84 6.93 -8.50
C PHE A 84 7.60 7.25 -9.79
N PHE A 85 7.89 6.24 -10.61
CA PHE A 85 8.55 6.38 -11.91
C PHE A 85 7.65 6.00 -13.09
N LEU A 86 6.35 5.79 -12.90
CA LEU A 86 5.41 5.54 -13.97
C LEU A 86 4.84 6.86 -14.48
N TYR A 87 4.96 7.10 -15.79
CA TYR A 87 4.53 8.35 -16.44
C TYR A 87 3.30 8.13 -17.33
N ARG A 88 3.03 6.90 -17.77
CA ARG A 88 1.95 6.60 -18.72
C ARG A 88 0.73 6.10 -17.96
N LEU A 89 -0.42 6.74 -18.17
CA LEU A 89 -1.68 6.33 -17.55
C LEU A 89 -2.05 4.87 -17.83
N LYS A 90 -1.72 4.36 -19.03
CA LYS A 90 -1.96 2.95 -19.38
C LYS A 90 -1.17 1.99 -18.48
N ASP A 91 0.10 2.31 -18.20
CA ASP A 91 0.93 1.49 -17.34
C ASP A 91 0.42 1.55 -15.91
N VAL A 92 0.06 2.74 -15.43
CA VAL A 92 -0.55 2.92 -14.12
C VAL A 92 -1.84 2.11 -13.99
N GLY A 93 -2.75 2.18 -14.97
CA GLY A 93 -3.98 1.40 -14.98
C GLY A 93 -3.71 -0.10 -14.86
N LEU A 94 -2.73 -0.64 -15.61
CA LEU A 94 -2.36 -2.05 -15.53
C LEU A 94 -1.91 -2.47 -14.13
N TYR A 95 -1.05 -1.69 -13.47
CA TYR A 95 -0.58 -2.00 -12.11
C TYR A 95 -1.72 -1.94 -11.08
N VAL A 96 -2.61 -0.96 -11.22
CA VAL A 96 -3.81 -0.83 -10.38
C VAL A 96 -4.70 -2.06 -10.53
N THR A 97 -5.01 -2.45 -11.77
CA THR A 97 -5.83 -3.64 -12.04
C THR A 97 -5.19 -4.91 -11.49
N LEU A 98 -3.87 -5.10 -11.67
CA LEU A 98 -3.17 -6.27 -11.12
C LEU A 98 -3.26 -6.33 -9.60
N PHE A 99 -3.11 -5.20 -8.92
CA PHE A 99 -3.26 -5.12 -7.47
C PHE A 99 -4.71 -5.42 -7.05
N ALA A 100 -5.70 -4.75 -7.67
CA ALA A 100 -7.12 -4.91 -7.35
C ALA A 100 -7.59 -6.35 -7.58
N VAL A 101 -7.19 -6.98 -8.69
CA VAL A 101 -7.50 -8.40 -8.98
C VAL A 101 -6.92 -9.31 -7.91
N GLY A 102 -5.63 -9.14 -7.56
CA GLY A 102 -5.01 -9.93 -6.49
C GLY A 102 -5.73 -9.76 -5.16
N HIS A 103 -6.00 -8.50 -4.77
CA HIS A 103 -6.70 -8.16 -3.54
C HIS A 103 -8.11 -8.78 -3.48
N SER A 104 -8.89 -8.63 -4.54
CA SER A 104 -10.27 -9.16 -4.60
C SER A 104 -10.32 -10.68 -4.52
N ILE A 105 -9.40 -11.37 -5.22
CA ILE A 105 -9.34 -12.84 -5.19
C ILE A 105 -9.11 -13.35 -3.76
N THR A 106 -8.11 -12.81 -3.08
CA THR A 106 -7.76 -13.31 -1.74
C THR A 106 -8.68 -12.83 -0.65
N LEU A 107 -9.29 -11.65 -0.79
CA LEU A 107 -10.34 -11.21 0.12
C LEU A 107 -11.53 -12.18 0.06
N LEU A 108 -12.04 -12.49 -1.14
CA LEU A 108 -13.16 -13.40 -1.29
C LEU A 108 -12.81 -14.81 -0.84
N LEU A 109 -11.67 -15.35 -1.30
CA LEU A 109 -11.22 -16.68 -0.89
C LEU A 109 -11.01 -16.76 0.62
N GLY A 110 -10.30 -15.81 1.22
CA GLY A 110 -10.01 -15.80 2.64
C GLY A 110 -11.29 -15.84 3.48
N VAL A 111 -12.26 -14.95 3.18
CA VAL A 111 -13.54 -14.92 3.92
C VAL A 111 -14.36 -16.18 3.71
N LEU A 112 -14.42 -16.72 2.48
CA LEU A 112 -15.24 -17.89 2.16
C LEU A 112 -14.65 -19.22 2.63
N THR A 113 -13.33 -19.32 2.77
CA THR A 113 -12.65 -20.56 3.19
C THR A 113 -12.26 -20.55 4.66
N GLU A 114 -12.53 -19.46 5.38
CA GLU A 114 -12.20 -19.29 6.80
C GLU A 114 -10.73 -19.57 7.13
N ILE A 115 -9.82 -19.38 6.16
CA ILE A 115 -8.39 -19.53 6.39
C ILE A 115 -7.93 -18.42 7.33
N SER A 116 -7.57 -18.78 8.55
CA SER A 116 -7.05 -17.86 9.55
C SER A 116 -5.52 -17.86 9.55
N ILE A 117 -4.93 -16.70 9.29
CA ILE A 117 -3.49 -16.43 9.44
C ILE A 117 -3.38 -15.24 10.39
N SER A 118 -2.36 -15.20 11.24
CA SER A 118 -2.16 -14.04 12.10
C SER A 118 -2.13 -12.74 11.28
N SER A 119 -3.02 -11.81 11.62
CA SER A 119 -3.10 -10.49 10.97
C SER A 119 -1.78 -9.74 11.08
N TYR A 120 -1.05 -9.86 12.20
CA TYR A 120 0.27 -9.27 12.38
C TYR A 120 1.29 -9.73 11.34
N ILE A 121 1.29 -11.01 10.99
CA ILE A 121 2.22 -11.55 9.97
C ILE A 121 1.90 -10.95 8.61
N ILE A 122 0.64 -10.93 8.23
CA ILE A 122 0.21 -10.38 6.93
C ILE A 122 0.52 -8.89 6.87
N ASP A 123 0.17 -8.14 7.91
CA ASP A 123 0.42 -6.70 7.97
C ASP A 123 1.92 -6.37 7.94
N ALA A 124 2.77 -7.23 8.56
CA ALA A 124 4.23 -7.09 8.46
C ALA A 124 4.72 -7.30 7.01
N ILE A 125 4.18 -8.29 6.28
CA ILE A 125 4.49 -8.53 4.87
C ILE A 125 4.02 -7.36 4.01
N ILE A 126 2.89 -6.76 4.35
CA ILE A 126 2.37 -5.57 3.68
C ILE A 126 3.32 -4.37 3.89
N GLY A 127 3.77 -4.14 5.13
CA GLY A 127 4.83 -3.16 5.40
C GLY A 127 6.10 -3.43 4.59
N PHE A 128 6.50 -4.72 4.47
CA PHE A 128 7.61 -5.13 3.63
C PHE A 128 7.39 -4.83 2.15
N SER A 129 6.15 -4.87 1.63
CA SER A 129 5.86 -4.54 0.23
C SER A 129 6.26 -3.10 -0.13
N VAL A 130 6.11 -2.18 0.83
CA VAL A 130 6.54 -0.77 0.70
C VAL A 130 8.07 -0.70 0.66
N VAL A 131 8.77 -1.42 1.54
CA VAL A 131 10.24 -1.53 1.54
C VAL A 131 10.74 -2.09 0.22
N TYR A 132 10.15 -3.21 -0.23
CA TYR A 132 10.48 -3.85 -1.50
C TYR A 132 10.35 -2.87 -2.66
N LYS A 133 9.23 -2.13 -2.72
CA LYS A 133 9.01 -1.17 -3.82
C LYS A 133 9.96 0.02 -3.78
N ALA A 134 10.35 0.48 -2.60
CA ALA A 134 11.37 1.50 -2.46
C ALA A 134 12.75 1.00 -2.97
N LEU A 135 13.15 -0.22 -2.61
CA LEU A 135 14.38 -0.85 -3.10
C LEU A 135 14.37 -1.04 -4.61
N ASP A 136 13.22 -1.44 -5.18
CA ASP A 136 13.01 -1.55 -6.62
C ASP A 136 13.22 -0.20 -7.31
N ASN A 137 12.59 0.86 -6.80
CA ASN A 137 12.74 2.23 -7.31
C ASN A 137 14.17 2.77 -7.20
N LEU A 138 14.90 2.39 -6.17
CA LEU A 138 16.30 2.76 -5.96
C LEU A 138 17.27 1.94 -6.82
N GLY A 139 16.80 0.94 -7.57
CA GLY A 139 17.62 0.04 -8.36
C GLY A 139 18.53 -0.88 -7.53
N ALA A 140 18.14 -1.16 -6.28
CA ALA A 140 18.93 -1.98 -5.36
C ALA A 140 19.06 -3.42 -5.88
N PHE A 141 17.99 -4.01 -6.41
CA PHE A 141 18.01 -5.38 -6.92
C PHE A 141 18.98 -5.55 -8.08
N GLN A 142 18.99 -4.60 -9.03
CA GLN A 142 19.94 -4.62 -10.13
C GLN A 142 21.41 -4.53 -9.63
N ARG A 143 21.65 -3.71 -8.60
CA ARG A 143 23.00 -3.54 -8.04
C ARG A 143 23.47 -4.74 -7.22
N TRP A 144 22.55 -5.38 -6.47
CA TRP A 144 22.91 -6.48 -5.56
C TRP A 144 22.91 -7.84 -6.22
N PHE A 145 21.95 -8.07 -7.14
CA PHE A 145 21.68 -9.38 -7.72
C PHE A 145 21.87 -9.44 -9.23
N GLY A 146 22.13 -8.30 -9.89
CA GLY A 146 22.31 -8.25 -11.34
C GLY A 146 21.03 -8.36 -12.16
N PHE A 147 19.85 -8.41 -11.53
CA PHE A 147 18.56 -8.46 -12.23
C PHE A 147 17.54 -7.50 -11.61
N GLN A 148 16.58 -7.08 -12.40
CA GLN A 148 15.44 -6.27 -11.94
C GLN A 148 14.20 -7.16 -11.86
N PRO A 149 13.55 -7.28 -10.68
CA PRO A 149 12.32 -8.06 -10.56
C PRO A 149 11.20 -7.52 -11.46
N ASN A 150 10.31 -8.41 -11.89
CA ASN A 150 9.14 -8.02 -12.66
C ASN A 150 8.13 -7.31 -11.74
N THR A 151 8.07 -5.99 -11.84
CA THR A 151 7.20 -5.17 -10.98
C THR A 151 5.71 -5.53 -11.12
N LYS A 152 5.25 -5.98 -12.31
CA LYS A 152 3.85 -6.40 -12.51
C LYS A 152 3.52 -7.65 -11.69
N VAL A 153 4.41 -8.64 -11.72
CA VAL A 153 4.27 -9.87 -10.92
C VAL A 153 4.31 -9.54 -9.43
N ALA A 154 5.25 -8.70 -9.01
CA ALA A 154 5.33 -8.24 -7.62
C ALA A 154 4.05 -7.52 -7.18
N THR A 155 3.49 -6.65 -8.02
CA THR A 155 2.26 -5.92 -7.71
C THR A 155 1.07 -6.86 -7.53
N LEU A 156 0.93 -7.89 -8.39
CA LEU A 156 -0.10 -8.91 -8.26
C LEU A 156 0.06 -9.71 -6.94
N ILE A 157 1.29 -10.16 -6.63
CA ILE A 157 1.57 -10.90 -5.40
C ILE A 157 1.25 -10.05 -4.17
N PHE A 158 1.68 -8.80 -4.15
CA PHE A 158 1.35 -7.91 -3.03
C PHE A 158 -0.15 -7.60 -2.94
N GLY A 159 -0.85 -7.49 -4.07
CA GLY A 159 -2.31 -7.42 -4.07
C GLY A 159 -2.95 -8.63 -3.40
N LEU A 160 -2.50 -9.86 -3.73
CA LEU A 160 -2.96 -11.10 -3.09
C LEU A 160 -2.72 -11.05 -1.56
N LEU A 161 -1.55 -10.61 -1.12
CA LEU A 161 -1.23 -10.52 0.31
C LEU A 161 -2.08 -9.48 1.03
N HIS A 162 -2.30 -8.31 0.42
CA HIS A 162 -3.16 -7.26 0.98
C HIS A 162 -4.62 -7.72 1.16
N GLY A 163 -5.18 -8.41 0.16
CA GLY A 163 -6.55 -8.95 0.27
C GLY A 163 -6.68 -9.99 1.38
N PHE A 164 -5.64 -10.79 1.60
CA PHE A 164 -5.59 -11.74 2.72
C PHE A 164 -5.59 -11.03 4.07
N GLY A 165 -4.84 -9.93 4.22
CA GLY A 165 -4.80 -9.12 5.45
C GLY A 165 -6.17 -8.60 5.83
N LEU A 166 -6.93 -8.09 4.86
CA LEU A 166 -8.31 -7.66 5.11
C LEU A 166 -9.25 -8.83 5.38
N ALA A 167 -9.10 -9.97 4.69
CA ALA A 167 -9.93 -11.16 4.93
C ALA A 167 -9.82 -11.65 6.36
N THR A 168 -8.61 -11.71 6.94
CA THR A 168 -8.40 -12.12 8.34
C THR A 168 -9.08 -11.16 9.32
N LYS A 169 -9.03 -9.86 9.06
CA LYS A 169 -9.72 -8.85 9.89
C LYS A 169 -11.24 -8.98 9.81
N ILE A 170 -11.77 -9.22 8.61
CA ILE A 170 -13.20 -9.41 8.40
C ILE A 170 -13.69 -10.67 9.13
N GLN A 171 -12.90 -11.74 9.17
CA GLN A 171 -13.22 -12.96 9.90
C GLN A 171 -13.28 -12.77 11.43
N GLU A 172 -12.51 -11.83 11.97
CA GLU A 172 -12.55 -11.45 13.39
C GLU A 172 -13.90 -10.76 13.75
N TYR A 173 -14.68 -10.35 12.75
CA TYR A 173 -16.00 -9.74 12.94
C TYR A 173 -17.05 -10.81 12.76
N GLU A 174 -17.95 -10.97 13.70
CA GLU A 174 -19.10 -11.86 13.59
C GLU A 174 -20.10 -11.31 12.55
N ILE A 175 -19.83 -11.58 11.26
CA ILE A 175 -20.64 -11.08 10.15
C ILE A 175 -21.79 -12.04 9.90
N SER A 176 -23.01 -11.49 9.74
CA SER A 176 -24.17 -12.26 9.33
C SER A 176 -23.92 -12.95 7.98
N PRO A 177 -24.19 -14.26 7.83
CA PRO A 177 -24.10 -14.95 6.55
C PRO A 177 -25.13 -14.44 5.54
N ASP A 178 -26.20 -13.78 6.01
CA ASP A 178 -27.23 -13.20 5.16
C ASP A 178 -26.69 -11.96 4.42
N GLY A 179 -26.68 -12.03 3.09
CA GLY A 179 -26.15 -10.98 2.24
C GLY A 179 -24.60 -10.89 2.17
N LEU A 180 -23.86 -11.85 2.77
CA LEU A 180 -22.39 -11.79 2.85
C LEU A 180 -21.72 -11.63 1.48
N ILE A 181 -22.01 -12.51 0.53
CA ILE A 181 -21.36 -12.51 -0.79
C ILE A 181 -21.64 -11.20 -1.56
N PRO A 182 -22.90 -10.75 -1.76
CA PRO A 182 -23.14 -9.50 -2.46
C PRO A 182 -22.53 -8.30 -1.74
N ASN A 183 -22.49 -8.26 -0.41
CA ASN A 183 -21.86 -7.20 0.36
C ASN A 183 -20.34 -7.20 0.18
N LEU A 184 -19.67 -8.36 0.18
CA LEU A 184 -18.22 -8.45 -0.11
C LEU A 184 -17.88 -8.02 -1.54
N ILE A 185 -18.71 -8.38 -2.52
CA ILE A 185 -18.54 -7.90 -3.91
C ILE A 185 -18.69 -6.37 -3.94
N ALA A 186 -19.69 -5.82 -3.29
CA ALA A 186 -19.90 -4.39 -3.19
C ALA A 186 -18.72 -3.69 -2.51
N PHE A 187 -18.16 -4.27 -1.44
CA PHE A 187 -16.96 -3.78 -0.79
C PHE A 187 -15.77 -3.75 -1.75
N ASN A 188 -15.52 -4.82 -2.53
CA ASN A 188 -14.45 -4.85 -3.54
C ASN A 188 -14.63 -3.78 -4.62
N VAL A 189 -15.86 -3.54 -5.09
CA VAL A 189 -16.16 -2.41 -6.00
C VAL A 189 -15.78 -1.09 -5.34
N GLY A 190 -16.08 -0.94 -4.07
CA GLY A 190 -15.68 0.22 -3.28
C GLY A 190 -14.15 0.40 -3.21
N VAL A 191 -13.41 -0.69 -2.96
CA VAL A 191 -11.94 -0.70 -2.97
C VAL A 191 -11.40 -0.20 -4.31
N GLU A 192 -11.93 -0.66 -5.44
CA GLU A 192 -11.52 -0.17 -6.78
C GLU A 192 -11.80 1.32 -6.95
N ILE A 193 -12.98 1.79 -6.54
CA ILE A 193 -13.33 3.22 -6.60
C ILE A 193 -12.35 4.03 -5.74
N GLY A 194 -12.12 3.62 -4.49
CA GLY A 194 -11.19 4.27 -3.58
C GLY A 194 -9.76 4.29 -4.12
N GLN A 195 -9.32 3.19 -4.72
CA GLN A 195 -8.01 3.08 -5.36
C GLN A 195 -7.85 4.05 -6.53
N LEU A 196 -8.86 4.15 -7.41
CA LEU A 196 -8.86 5.10 -8.52
C LEU A 196 -8.83 6.54 -8.03
N LEU A 197 -9.57 6.88 -6.98
CA LEU A 197 -9.58 8.21 -6.39
C LEU A 197 -8.22 8.56 -5.76
N ALA A 198 -7.69 7.69 -4.91
CA ALA A 198 -6.38 7.87 -4.27
C ALA A 198 -5.28 8.01 -5.32
N LEU A 199 -5.28 7.12 -6.32
CA LEU A 199 -4.32 7.13 -7.41
C LEU A 199 -4.39 8.42 -8.24
N SER A 200 -5.61 8.88 -8.56
CA SER A 200 -5.81 10.13 -9.29
C SER A 200 -5.20 11.30 -8.53
N ALA A 201 -5.45 11.38 -7.22
CA ALA A 201 -4.86 12.41 -6.36
C ALA A 201 -3.32 12.34 -6.36
N ILE A 202 -2.75 11.13 -6.16
CA ILE A 202 -1.29 10.93 -6.16
C ILE A 202 -0.71 11.27 -7.53
N LEU A 203 -1.33 10.88 -8.64
CA LEU A 203 -0.86 11.20 -9.99
C LEU A 203 -0.85 12.70 -10.29
N ILE A 204 -1.86 13.42 -9.83
CA ILE A 204 -1.93 14.89 -9.96
C ILE A 204 -0.75 15.52 -9.20
N LEU A 205 -0.57 15.16 -7.93
CA LEU A 205 0.51 15.65 -7.09
C LEU A 205 1.89 15.30 -7.66
N MET A 206 2.09 14.05 -8.07
CA MET A 206 3.34 13.59 -8.70
C MET A 206 3.58 14.26 -10.05
N GLY A 207 2.53 14.45 -10.86
CA GLY A 207 2.62 15.17 -12.13
C GLY A 207 3.07 16.61 -11.94
N TYR A 208 2.56 17.29 -10.91
CA TYR A 208 3.00 18.64 -10.54
C TYR A 208 4.46 18.64 -10.06
N TRP A 209 4.81 17.77 -9.11
CA TRP A 209 6.17 17.67 -8.58
C TRP A 209 7.20 17.33 -9.65
N ARG A 210 6.89 16.40 -10.56
CA ARG A 210 7.78 15.98 -11.66
C ARG A 210 8.10 17.11 -12.66
N ARG A 211 7.26 18.15 -12.74
CA ARG A 211 7.52 19.34 -13.57
C ARG A 211 8.51 20.29 -12.93
N THR A 212 8.81 20.12 -11.65
CA THR A 212 9.78 20.93 -10.92
C THR A 212 11.17 20.29 -10.98
N GLY A 213 12.24 21.08 -11.00
CA GLY A 213 13.60 20.56 -10.86
C GLY A 213 13.88 19.90 -9.50
N SER A 214 12.92 19.99 -8.55
CA SER A 214 13.00 19.40 -7.24
C SER A 214 12.84 17.87 -7.28
N PHE A 215 12.06 17.32 -8.22
CA PHE A 215 11.79 15.89 -8.29
C PHE A 215 13.07 15.05 -8.33
N TRP A 216 13.93 15.30 -9.31
CA TRP A 216 15.17 14.53 -9.47
C TRP A 216 16.15 14.72 -8.32
N ARG A 217 16.17 15.90 -7.70
CA ARG A 217 17.03 16.18 -6.54
C ARG A 217 16.60 15.41 -5.28
N HIS A 218 15.29 15.14 -5.13
CA HIS A 218 14.75 14.53 -3.92
C HIS A 218 14.16 13.12 -4.15
N ALA A 219 14.18 12.60 -5.37
CA ALA A 219 13.67 11.27 -5.69
C ALA A 219 14.31 10.17 -4.83
N TYR A 220 15.62 10.22 -4.64
CA TYR A 220 16.34 9.30 -3.75
C TYR A 220 15.83 9.41 -2.30
N THR A 221 15.81 10.62 -1.76
CA THR A 221 15.37 10.88 -0.38
C THR A 221 13.92 10.44 -0.14
N ALA A 222 13.03 10.70 -1.11
CA ALA A 222 11.63 10.27 -1.02
C ALA A 222 11.48 8.75 -0.98
N ASN A 223 12.25 8.01 -1.79
CA ASN A 223 12.23 6.55 -1.74
C ASN A 223 12.86 6.00 -0.45
N VAL A 224 13.93 6.63 0.07
CA VAL A 224 14.49 6.27 1.39
C VAL A 224 13.49 6.54 2.50
N ALA A 225 12.77 7.66 2.47
CA ALA A 225 11.71 7.95 3.44
C ALA A 225 10.57 6.93 3.37
N MET A 226 10.13 6.58 2.16
CA MET A 226 9.13 5.54 1.93
C MET A 226 9.60 4.18 2.47
N MET A 227 10.86 3.82 2.24
CA MET A 227 11.48 2.60 2.78
C MET A 227 11.48 2.61 4.31
N SER A 228 11.84 3.74 4.93
CA SER A 228 11.82 3.89 6.39
C SER A 228 10.40 3.74 6.95
N ALA A 229 9.39 4.33 6.29
CA ALA A 229 8.00 4.15 6.67
C ALA A 229 7.57 2.68 6.57
N GLY A 230 7.96 1.96 5.51
CA GLY A 230 7.70 0.52 5.36
C GLY A 230 8.33 -0.32 6.48
N PHE A 231 9.59 -0.01 6.87
CA PHE A 231 10.23 -0.68 8.01
C PHE A 231 9.55 -0.39 9.34
N LEU A 232 9.06 0.85 9.55
CA LEU A 232 8.30 1.18 10.76
C LEU A 232 6.99 0.42 10.81
N LEU A 233 6.24 0.34 9.70
CA LEU A 233 5.02 -0.45 9.61
C LEU A 233 5.29 -1.93 9.92
N MET A 234 6.30 -2.51 9.26
CA MET A 234 6.70 -3.90 9.48
C MET A 234 7.12 -4.14 10.93
N GLY A 235 7.97 -3.28 11.50
CA GLY A 235 8.45 -3.40 12.86
C GLY A 235 7.33 -3.29 13.90
N TYR A 236 6.37 -2.40 13.70
CA TYR A 236 5.20 -2.27 14.56
C TYR A 236 4.40 -3.58 14.60
N GLN A 237 4.12 -4.19 13.45
CA GLN A 237 3.36 -5.43 13.36
C GLN A 237 4.13 -6.63 13.96
N ILE A 238 5.43 -6.72 13.69
CA ILE A 238 6.28 -7.77 14.29
C ILE A 238 6.30 -7.64 15.82
N THR A 239 6.42 -6.41 16.34
CA THR A 239 6.36 -6.17 17.80
C THR A 239 5.00 -6.59 18.36
N GLY A 240 3.91 -6.24 17.68
CA GLY A 240 2.55 -6.66 18.06
C GLY A 240 2.41 -8.18 18.15
N LEU A 241 2.98 -8.90 17.18
CA LEU A 241 2.96 -10.38 17.17
C LEU A 241 3.59 -10.98 18.46
N PHE A 242 4.70 -10.41 18.94
CA PHE A 242 5.39 -10.92 20.14
C PHE A 242 4.77 -10.44 21.47
N VAL A 243 4.07 -9.31 21.46
CA VAL A 243 3.44 -8.76 22.67
C VAL A 243 2.06 -9.36 22.89
N SER A 244 1.36 -9.77 21.83
CA SER A 244 0.02 -10.39 21.88
C SER A 244 0.04 -11.92 21.96
N ALA A 245 1.20 -12.55 21.87
CA ALA A 245 1.41 -13.99 22.06
C ALA A 245 1.67 -14.33 23.53
#